data_66caee7d4f2983ba77bc85b77721525f
#
_entry.id   66caee7d4f2983ba77bc85b77721525f
#
_cell.length_a   1.000
_cell.length_b   1.000
_cell.length_c   1.000
_cell.angle_alpha   90.00
_cell.angle_beta   90.00
_cell.angle_gamma   90.00
#
_symmetry.space_group_name_H-M   'P 1'
#
loop_
_entity.id
_entity.type
_entity.pdbx_description
1 polymer ?
#
loop_
_entity_poly.entity_id
_entity_poly.type
_entity_poly.pdbx_seq_one_letter_code
_entity_poly.pdbx_strand_id
1 'polypeptide(L)'
;MTTPKRVFNFNPGPAALPLEVLEQAQAELLDFKGTGMSVMEISHRSKEFEAVIQTAEADLRELLGIPANYKVMFLQGGASLQFAMLPMNLRAAGASADYIVTGTWSKTAFKEASKLGTARAAANTEKEGFKGLPASLDLDPNAAYLHFTSNETIHGVEFFTEPTPPAGVPLVCDCSSDFISHPIDVSKYALLYAGAQKNAGPAGVTVVIVRDDMLERTPANLPVMLDYKTLAASGSLHNTPPAFAIYMVRLVFQWAKKMGGLAAIEKINRQKAQLIYNAIDESGGFYRGHALPEARSIMNIPFRLPSEELEDTFAKEAKKNDLIGLKGHRSVGGMRASIYNAMTVQGAEELVKFMKEFQKKNG
;
A
#
# COMPACT_ATOMS: atom_id res chain seq x y z
N MET A 1 18.04 15.87 -23.83
CA MET A 1 16.86 15.14 -24.33
C MET A 1 15.65 15.83 -23.76
N THR A 2 14.61 16.06 -24.56
CA THR A 2 13.33 16.61 -24.02
C THR A 2 12.65 15.54 -23.18
N THR A 3 12.25 15.86 -21.96
CA THR A 3 11.45 14.95 -21.12
C THR A 3 10.18 14.57 -21.86
N PRO A 4 9.87 13.29 -22.06
CA PRO A 4 8.66 12.88 -22.76
C PRO A 4 7.40 13.34 -22.00
N LYS A 5 6.36 13.74 -22.73
CA LYS A 5 5.06 14.07 -22.15
C LYS A 5 4.54 12.83 -21.39
N ARG A 6 4.27 12.97 -20.08
CA ARG A 6 3.72 11.89 -19.27
C ARG A 6 2.21 12.07 -19.10
N VAL A 7 1.50 10.95 -19.08
CA VAL A 7 0.07 10.88 -18.75
C VAL A 7 -0.14 10.89 -17.23
N PHE A 8 -1.32 11.28 -16.77
CA PHE A 8 -1.72 11.13 -15.38
C PHE A 8 -2.21 9.69 -15.14
N ASN A 9 -1.41 8.93 -14.41
CA ASN A 9 -1.62 7.51 -14.17
C ASN A 9 -2.35 7.27 -12.84
N PHE A 10 -3.65 6.95 -12.90
CA PHE A 10 -4.52 6.63 -11.76
C PHE A 10 -4.64 5.12 -11.49
N ASN A 11 -3.72 4.31 -11.99
CA ASN A 11 -3.75 2.87 -11.73
C ASN A 11 -3.59 2.56 -10.24
N PRO A 12 -4.28 1.50 -9.74
CA PRO A 12 -4.26 1.13 -8.32
C PRO A 12 -3.00 0.35 -7.87
N GLY A 13 -2.13 0.02 -8.81
CA GLY A 13 -0.89 -0.72 -8.63
C GLY A 13 -0.67 -1.79 -9.71
N PRO A 14 0.52 -1.83 -10.34
CA PRO A 14 1.61 -0.85 -10.20
C PRO A 14 1.17 0.57 -10.49
N ALA A 15 1.59 1.52 -9.63
CA ALA A 15 1.16 2.89 -9.68
C ALA A 15 2.20 3.82 -10.34
N ALA A 16 1.87 5.12 -10.43
CA ALA A 16 2.82 6.13 -10.86
C ALA A 16 4.03 6.18 -9.91
N LEU A 17 5.22 6.41 -10.48
CA LEU A 17 6.44 6.73 -9.74
C LEU A 17 6.78 8.21 -9.91
N PRO A 18 7.44 8.83 -8.92
CA PRO A 18 7.92 10.20 -9.05
C PRO A 18 8.85 10.35 -10.24
N LEU A 19 8.70 11.43 -11.02
CA LEU A 19 9.52 11.66 -12.21
C LEU A 19 11.00 11.72 -11.85
N GLU A 20 11.37 12.44 -10.79
CA GLU A 20 12.76 12.57 -10.33
C GLU A 20 13.38 11.21 -10.02
N VAL A 21 12.62 10.26 -9.46
CA VAL A 21 13.08 8.89 -9.19
C VAL A 21 13.38 8.15 -10.50
N LEU A 22 12.51 8.31 -11.51
CA LEU A 22 12.71 7.66 -12.82
C LEU A 22 13.89 8.27 -13.58
N GLU A 23 14.07 9.59 -13.51
CA GLU A 23 15.18 10.30 -14.14
C GLU A 23 16.53 9.89 -13.51
N GLN A 24 16.59 9.77 -12.18
CA GLN A 24 17.78 9.28 -11.50
C GLN A 24 18.06 7.82 -11.87
N ALA A 25 17.06 6.96 -11.87
CA ALA A 25 17.21 5.57 -12.28
C ALA A 25 17.69 5.45 -13.75
N GLN A 26 17.19 6.30 -14.64
CA GLN A 26 17.63 6.35 -16.03
C GLN A 26 19.10 6.77 -16.13
N ALA A 27 19.53 7.76 -15.37
CA ALA A 27 20.92 8.23 -15.38
C ALA A 27 21.91 7.19 -14.85
N GLU A 28 21.49 6.39 -13.86
CA GLU A 28 22.31 5.35 -13.22
C GLU A 28 22.13 3.96 -13.87
N LEU A 29 21.31 3.83 -14.92
CA LEU A 29 20.92 2.52 -15.46
C LEU A 29 22.08 1.77 -16.12
N LEU A 30 22.97 2.47 -16.84
CA LEU A 30 24.10 1.86 -17.53
C LEU A 30 25.37 1.82 -16.67
N ASP A 31 25.52 2.78 -15.77
CA ASP A 31 26.69 2.90 -14.91
C ASP A 31 26.28 3.38 -13.51
N PHE A 32 26.10 2.45 -12.60
CA PHE A 32 25.75 2.76 -11.22
C PHE A 32 26.97 3.31 -10.47
N LYS A 33 26.98 4.63 -10.24
CA LYS A 33 27.99 5.34 -9.45
C LYS A 33 29.44 5.11 -9.91
N GLY A 34 29.69 4.98 -11.21
CA GLY A 34 31.01 4.81 -11.76
C GLY A 34 31.59 3.38 -11.65
N THR A 35 30.72 2.38 -11.39
CA THR A 35 31.15 0.97 -11.31
C THR A 35 31.39 0.33 -12.67
N GLY A 36 30.93 0.98 -13.76
CA GLY A 36 30.94 0.38 -15.11
C GLY A 36 29.87 -0.70 -15.30
N MET A 37 28.95 -0.85 -14.33
CA MET A 37 27.87 -1.85 -14.35
C MET A 37 26.52 -1.20 -14.02
N SER A 38 25.45 -1.73 -14.60
CA SER A 38 24.09 -1.40 -14.18
C SER A 38 23.83 -1.89 -12.74
N VAL A 39 22.99 -1.17 -11.99
CA VAL A 39 22.51 -1.66 -10.69
C VAL A 39 21.82 -3.04 -10.79
N MET A 40 21.32 -3.42 -11.97
CA MET A 40 20.72 -4.74 -12.23
C MET A 40 21.76 -5.87 -12.33
N GLU A 41 23.03 -5.54 -12.64
CA GLU A 41 24.13 -6.49 -12.82
C GLU A 41 24.99 -6.63 -11.55
N ILE A 42 24.88 -5.69 -10.61
CA ILE A 42 25.67 -5.67 -9.37
C ILE A 42 25.26 -6.84 -8.47
N SER A 43 26.25 -7.58 -7.98
CA SER A 43 25.99 -8.64 -7.00
C SER A 43 25.32 -8.09 -5.74
N HIS A 44 24.26 -8.74 -5.29
CA HIS A 44 23.59 -8.40 -4.03
C HIS A 44 24.48 -8.57 -2.79
N ARG A 45 25.67 -9.16 -2.94
CA ARG A 45 26.70 -9.34 -1.89
C ARG A 45 27.84 -8.33 -2.01
N SER A 46 27.78 -7.41 -2.96
CA SER A 46 28.77 -6.35 -3.10
C SER A 46 28.50 -5.21 -2.13
N LYS A 47 29.57 -4.44 -1.84
CA LYS A 47 29.46 -3.23 -0.99
C LYS A 47 28.51 -2.17 -1.57
N GLU A 48 28.45 -2.10 -2.89
CA GLU A 48 27.59 -1.16 -3.61
C GLU A 48 26.11 -1.48 -3.35
N PHE A 49 25.72 -2.76 -3.41
CA PHE A 49 24.34 -3.16 -3.13
C PHE A 49 24.05 -3.17 -1.63
N GLU A 50 25.00 -3.54 -0.80
CA GLU A 50 24.88 -3.40 0.67
C GLU A 50 24.54 -1.96 1.05
N ALA A 51 25.23 -0.98 0.45
CA ALA A 51 24.92 0.44 0.66
C ALA A 51 23.50 0.82 0.17
N VAL A 52 23.00 0.19 -0.90
CA VAL A 52 21.62 0.42 -1.39
C VAL A 52 20.59 -0.01 -0.35
N ILE A 53 20.70 -1.26 0.13
CA ILE A 53 19.69 -1.82 1.06
C ILE A 53 19.77 -1.18 2.45
N GLN A 54 20.98 -0.90 2.94
CA GLN A 54 21.19 -0.22 4.22
C GLN A 54 20.65 1.22 4.19
N THR A 55 20.84 1.94 3.07
CA THR A 55 20.27 3.28 2.91
C THR A 55 18.74 3.21 2.82
N ALA A 56 18.18 2.24 2.10
CA ALA A 56 16.72 2.05 2.04
C ALA A 56 16.12 1.81 3.43
N GLU A 57 16.76 0.97 4.25
CA GLU A 57 16.32 0.73 5.62
C GLU A 57 16.46 2.00 6.49
N ALA A 58 17.60 2.69 6.44
CA ALA A 58 17.86 3.90 7.23
C ALA A 58 16.85 5.01 6.90
N ASP A 59 16.59 5.25 5.60
CA ASP A 59 15.63 6.26 5.15
C ASP A 59 14.20 5.91 5.57
N LEU A 60 13.83 4.64 5.53
CA LEU A 60 12.50 4.20 6.00
C LEU A 60 12.36 4.33 7.51
N ARG A 61 13.41 3.98 8.27
CA ARG A 61 13.44 4.16 9.73
C ARG A 61 13.26 5.62 10.13
N GLU A 62 13.91 6.52 9.41
CA GLU A 62 13.77 7.97 9.64
C GLU A 62 12.36 8.47 9.30
N LEU A 63 11.81 8.07 8.13
CA LEU A 63 10.48 8.49 7.67
C LEU A 63 9.36 8.08 8.62
N LEU A 64 9.43 6.86 9.15
CA LEU A 64 8.38 6.27 9.99
C LEU A 64 8.71 6.32 11.50
N GLY A 65 9.88 6.80 11.90
CA GLY A 65 10.31 6.77 13.30
C GLY A 65 10.40 5.34 13.87
N ILE A 66 10.89 4.36 13.07
CA ILE A 66 10.90 2.95 13.47
C ILE A 66 11.85 2.73 14.65
N PRO A 67 11.37 2.21 15.81
CA PRO A 67 12.21 1.93 16.97
C PRO A 67 13.29 0.86 16.70
N ALA A 68 14.35 0.87 17.50
CA ALA A 68 15.49 -0.04 17.30
C ALA A 68 15.14 -1.53 17.49
N ASN A 69 14.09 -1.83 18.27
CA ASN A 69 13.59 -3.20 18.51
C ASN A 69 12.67 -3.71 17.41
N TYR A 70 12.79 -3.19 16.20
CA TYR A 70 12.12 -3.68 15.00
C TYR A 70 13.13 -4.08 13.92
N LYS A 71 12.82 -5.12 13.16
CA LYS A 71 13.52 -5.47 11.92
C LYS A 71 12.74 -4.95 10.73
N VAL A 72 13.46 -4.41 9.76
CA VAL A 72 12.94 -4.01 8.46
C VAL A 72 13.43 -5.01 7.44
N MET A 73 12.50 -5.57 6.67
CA MET A 73 12.83 -6.55 5.63
C MET A 73 12.26 -6.10 4.28
N PHE A 74 13.03 -6.37 3.22
CA PHE A 74 12.63 -6.18 1.82
C PHE A 74 12.47 -7.56 1.18
N LEU A 75 11.25 -8.08 1.22
CA LEU A 75 10.92 -9.44 0.81
C LEU A 75 10.31 -9.47 -0.59
N GLN A 76 9.89 -10.65 -1.03
CA GLN A 76 9.24 -10.92 -2.32
C GLN A 76 7.81 -11.42 -2.10
N GLY A 77 7.03 -11.60 -3.17
CA GLY A 77 5.71 -12.22 -3.14
C GLY A 77 4.52 -11.28 -2.86
N GLY A 78 4.77 -10.00 -2.61
CA GLY A 78 3.72 -9.01 -2.34
C GLY A 78 2.97 -9.27 -1.03
N ALA A 79 1.96 -8.46 -0.74
CA ALA A 79 1.05 -8.67 0.39
C ALA A 79 0.38 -10.07 0.33
N SER A 80 0.15 -10.61 -0.86
CA SER A 80 -0.47 -11.93 -1.03
C SER A 80 0.32 -13.06 -0.38
N LEU A 81 1.66 -13.01 -0.43
CA LEU A 81 2.49 -13.99 0.28
C LEU A 81 2.44 -13.75 1.80
N GLN A 82 2.34 -12.50 2.24
CA GLN A 82 2.24 -12.17 3.65
C GLN A 82 0.95 -12.71 4.30
N PHE A 83 -0.15 -12.81 3.54
CA PHE A 83 -1.39 -13.43 4.03
C PHE A 83 -1.20 -14.88 4.49
N ALA A 84 -0.23 -15.60 3.91
CA ALA A 84 0.15 -16.95 4.35
C ALA A 84 1.29 -16.92 5.38
N MET A 85 2.36 -16.13 5.14
CA MET A 85 3.53 -16.09 6.02
C MET A 85 3.16 -15.63 7.45
N LEU A 86 2.27 -14.66 7.59
CA LEU A 86 1.82 -14.14 8.88
C LEU A 86 1.29 -15.23 9.82
N PRO A 87 0.23 -15.98 9.45
CA PRO A 87 -0.27 -17.06 10.31
C PRO A 87 0.75 -18.19 10.51
N MET A 88 1.62 -18.47 9.52
CA MET A 88 2.68 -19.47 9.66
C MET A 88 3.73 -19.10 10.72
N ASN A 89 4.08 -17.82 10.84
CA ASN A 89 5.12 -17.35 11.75
C ASN A 89 4.58 -16.94 13.14
N LEU A 90 3.37 -16.38 13.21
CA LEU A 90 2.91 -15.73 14.44
C LEU A 90 1.85 -16.51 15.21
N ARG A 91 1.21 -17.51 14.59
CA ARG A 91 0.13 -18.26 15.20
C ARG A 91 0.58 -19.65 15.60
N ALA A 92 0.67 -19.90 16.91
CA ALA A 92 0.95 -21.24 17.44
C ALA A 92 -0.16 -22.23 17.05
N ALA A 93 0.18 -23.52 17.02
CA ALA A 93 -0.79 -24.59 16.76
C ALA A 93 -1.95 -24.52 17.78
N GLY A 94 -3.17 -24.56 17.27
CA GLY A 94 -4.39 -24.48 18.08
C GLY A 94 -4.82 -23.06 18.50
N ALA A 95 -3.98 -22.04 18.30
CA ALA A 95 -4.37 -20.65 18.57
C ALA A 95 -5.27 -20.08 17.46
N SER A 96 -6.13 -19.13 17.83
CA SER A 96 -6.92 -18.30 16.89
C SER A 96 -6.17 -17.04 16.49
N ALA A 97 -6.63 -16.39 15.42
CA ALA A 97 -6.24 -15.02 15.08
C ALA A 97 -7.48 -14.24 14.65
N ASP A 98 -7.57 -12.98 15.07
CA ASP A 98 -8.69 -12.10 14.76
C ASP A 98 -8.40 -11.24 13.52
N TYR A 99 -9.41 -11.06 12.68
CA TYR A 99 -9.35 -10.25 11.46
C TYR A 99 -10.50 -9.25 11.41
N ILE A 100 -10.20 -7.99 11.09
CA ILE A 100 -11.21 -6.99 10.76
C ILE A 100 -11.37 -6.99 9.23
N VAL A 101 -12.55 -7.40 8.76
CA VAL A 101 -12.85 -7.56 7.33
C VAL A 101 -13.67 -6.36 6.85
N THR A 102 -12.99 -5.40 6.22
CA THR A 102 -13.57 -4.14 5.74
C THR A 102 -13.51 -3.98 4.22
N GLY A 103 -13.06 -5.01 3.51
CA GLY A 103 -13.00 -5.01 2.06
C GLY A 103 -12.46 -6.31 1.47
N THR A 104 -12.12 -6.26 0.20
CA THR A 104 -11.65 -7.45 -0.53
C THR A 104 -10.29 -7.94 -0.02
N TRP A 105 -9.37 -7.04 0.34
CA TRP A 105 -8.02 -7.44 0.73
C TRP A 105 -7.98 -8.04 2.12
N SER A 106 -8.63 -7.41 3.10
CA SER A 106 -8.80 -8.00 4.43
C SER A 106 -9.57 -9.33 4.40
N LYS A 107 -10.60 -9.45 3.52
CA LYS A 107 -11.31 -10.71 3.28
C LYS A 107 -10.40 -11.79 2.70
N THR A 108 -9.48 -11.42 1.79
CA THR A 108 -8.52 -12.36 1.23
C THR A 108 -7.51 -12.82 2.28
N ALA A 109 -6.97 -11.88 3.08
CA ALA A 109 -6.07 -12.23 4.18
C ALA A 109 -6.73 -13.19 5.19
N PHE A 110 -7.98 -12.90 5.58
CA PHE A 110 -8.77 -13.77 6.44
C PHE A 110 -8.95 -15.19 5.85
N LYS A 111 -9.28 -15.28 4.55
CA LYS A 111 -9.44 -16.58 3.86
C LYS A 111 -8.15 -17.37 3.80
N GLU A 112 -7.01 -16.75 3.51
CA GLU A 112 -5.72 -17.44 3.49
C GLU A 112 -5.32 -17.92 4.88
N ALA A 113 -5.50 -17.11 5.92
CA ALA A 113 -5.26 -17.52 7.29
C ALA A 113 -6.16 -18.69 7.74
N SER A 114 -7.42 -18.72 7.26
CA SER A 114 -8.37 -19.78 7.57
C SER A 114 -7.97 -21.16 6.98
N LYS A 115 -7.21 -21.17 5.89
CA LYS A 115 -6.66 -22.42 5.32
C LYS A 115 -5.57 -23.04 6.19
N LEU A 116 -4.90 -22.21 6.98
CA LEU A 116 -3.75 -22.61 7.79
C LEU A 116 -4.11 -22.86 9.28
N GLY A 117 -5.36 -22.62 9.68
CA GLY A 117 -5.84 -22.86 11.04
C GLY A 117 -6.97 -21.90 11.42
N THR A 118 -7.27 -21.75 12.70
CA THR A 118 -8.41 -20.97 13.17
C THR A 118 -8.19 -19.48 12.95
N ALA A 119 -9.06 -18.87 12.16
CA ALA A 119 -9.18 -17.43 12.02
C ALA A 119 -10.62 -17.02 12.35
N ARG A 120 -10.79 -15.89 13.04
CA ARG A 120 -12.08 -15.31 13.42
C ARG A 120 -12.25 -13.95 12.72
N ALA A 121 -13.44 -13.68 12.23
CA ALA A 121 -13.78 -12.33 11.78
C ALA A 121 -14.28 -11.53 13.00
N ALA A 122 -13.40 -10.74 13.60
CA ALA A 122 -13.76 -9.85 14.72
C ALA A 122 -14.76 -8.76 14.30
N ALA A 123 -14.80 -8.42 13.02
CA ALA A 123 -15.85 -7.67 12.37
C ALA A 123 -15.85 -7.97 10.87
N ASN A 124 -17.00 -7.82 10.21
CA ASN A 124 -17.13 -7.98 8.76
C ASN A 124 -18.21 -7.05 8.21
N THR A 125 -17.81 -6.02 7.46
CA THR A 125 -18.72 -5.03 6.88
C THR A 125 -19.19 -5.40 5.46
N GLU A 126 -19.10 -6.68 5.08
CA GLU A 126 -19.52 -7.14 3.75
C GLU A 126 -21.01 -6.96 3.49
N LYS A 127 -21.85 -7.18 4.52
CA LYS A 127 -23.31 -7.00 4.40
C LYS A 127 -23.70 -5.56 4.15
N GLU A 128 -22.90 -4.61 4.63
CA GLU A 128 -23.01 -3.18 4.41
C GLU A 128 -22.34 -2.73 3.09
N GLY A 129 -21.85 -3.68 2.30
CA GLY A 129 -21.19 -3.45 1.01
C GLY A 129 -19.79 -2.87 1.14
N PHE A 130 -19.09 -3.05 2.27
CA PHE A 130 -17.78 -2.50 2.53
C PHE A 130 -17.71 -0.97 2.33
N LYS A 131 -18.70 -0.25 2.83
CA LYS A 131 -18.81 1.21 2.68
C LYS A 131 -18.18 2.00 3.83
N GLY A 132 -17.89 1.35 4.95
CA GLY A 132 -17.40 2.03 6.14
C GLY A 132 -16.66 1.10 7.09
N LEU A 133 -16.25 1.66 8.22
CA LEU A 133 -15.59 0.94 9.29
C LEU A 133 -16.64 0.27 10.21
N PRO A 134 -16.29 -0.84 10.89
CA PRO A 134 -17.21 -1.51 11.80
C PRO A 134 -17.47 -0.65 13.04
N ALA A 135 -18.71 -0.64 13.51
CA ALA A 135 -19.10 0.08 14.73
C ALA A 135 -18.60 -0.58 16.02
N SER A 136 -18.32 -1.89 16.00
CA SER A 136 -17.80 -2.66 17.13
C SER A 136 -16.96 -3.83 16.65
N LEU A 137 -16.09 -4.33 17.54
CA LEU A 137 -15.21 -5.47 17.30
C LEU A 137 -15.52 -6.56 18.35
N ASP A 138 -15.73 -7.79 17.90
CA ASP A 138 -15.80 -8.99 18.75
C ASP A 138 -14.40 -9.61 18.85
N LEU A 139 -13.60 -9.12 19.80
CA LEU A 139 -12.20 -9.48 19.96
C LEU A 139 -12.00 -10.64 20.93
N ASP A 140 -11.15 -11.60 20.55
CA ASP A 140 -10.68 -12.67 21.42
C ASP A 140 -9.45 -12.20 22.21
N PRO A 141 -9.51 -12.13 23.57
CA PRO A 141 -8.39 -11.72 24.39
C PRO A 141 -7.18 -12.70 24.31
N ASN A 142 -7.39 -13.89 23.76
CA ASN A 142 -6.35 -14.91 23.59
C ASN A 142 -5.92 -15.06 22.12
N ALA A 143 -6.36 -14.19 21.22
CA ALA A 143 -5.93 -14.25 19.83
C ALA A 143 -4.42 -14.10 19.70
N ALA A 144 -3.81 -14.84 18.77
CA ALA A 144 -2.38 -14.75 18.48
C ALA A 144 -2.01 -13.33 17.97
N TYR A 145 -2.93 -12.70 17.27
CA TYR A 145 -2.85 -11.31 16.78
C TYR A 145 -4.21 -10.80 16.32
N LEU A 146 -4.35 -9.49 16.22
CA LEU A 146 -5.44 -8.81 15.51
C LEU A 146 -4.89 -8.27 14.17
N HIS A 147 -5.48 -8.68 13.05
CA HIS A 147 -5.13 -8.21 11.71
C HIS A 147 -6.17 -7.24 11.16
N PHE A 148 -5.72 -6.16 10.53
CA PHE A 148 -6.56 -5.28 9.74
C PHE A 148 -5.81 -4.78 8.48
N THR A 149 -6.56 -4.26 7.52
CA THR A 149 -6.03 -3.57 6.33
C THR A 149 -6.33 -2.09 6.50
N SER A 150 -5.30 -1.27 6.63
CA SER A 150 -5.46 0.17 6.93
C SER A 150 -6.21 0.92 5.83
N ASN A 151 -5.98 0.55 4.56
CA ASN A 151 -6.68 1.12 3.42
C ASN A 151 -7.10 0.05 2.41
N GLU A 152 -8.38 -0.12 2.22
CA GLU A 152 -8.97 -1.05 1.23
C GLU A 152 -8.99 -0.43 -0.17
N THR A 153 -7.99 -0.76 -0.98
CA THR A 153 -7.73 -0.20 -2.32
C THR A 153 -8.94 -0.25 -3.26
N ILE A 154 -9.79 -1.28 -3.14
CA ILE A 154 -10.94 -1.51 -4.04
C ILE A 154 -12.15 -0.70 -3.60
N HIS A 155 -12.40 -0.62 -2.29
CA HIS A 155 -13.59 0.00 -1.72
C HIS A 155 -13.36 1.45 -1.28
N GLY A 156 -12.08 1.89 -1.17
CA GLY A 156 -11.71 3.24 -0.74
C GLY A 156 -12.09 3.52 0.71
N VAL A 157 -12.03 2.51 1.56
CA VAL A 157 -12.26 2.60 3.01
C VAL A 157 -10.92 2.59 3.72
N GLU A 158 -10.67 3.59 4.56
CA GLU A 158 -9.38 3.82 5.22
C GLU A 158 -9.58 4.04 6.73
N PHE A 159 -8.69 3.45 7.52
CA PHE A 159 -8.58 3.68 8.96
C PHE A 159 -7.60 4.82 9.22
N PHE A 160 -8.06 5.94 9.76
CA PHE A 160 -7.19 7.04 10.24
C PHE A 160 -6.81 6.90 11.72
N THR A 161 -7.40 5.93 12.39
CA THR A 161 -7.08 5.56 13.77
C THR A 161 -6.98 4.05 13.85
N GLU A 162 -5.92 3.57 14.47
CA GLU A 162 -5.68 2.13 14.61
C GLU A 162 -6.74 1.48 15.51
N PRO A 163 -7.22 0.28 15.16
CA PRO A 163 -8.06 -0.49 16.07
C PRO A 163 -7.26 -0.87 17.32
N THR A 164 -7.91 -0.84 18.48
CA THR A 164 -7.28 -1.19 19.76
C THR A 164 -7.48 -2.68 20.04
N PRO A 165 -6.43 -3.51 19.99
CA PRO A 165 -6.53 -4.92 20.37
C PRO A 165 -6.67 -5.08 21.89
N PRO A 166 -7.12 -6.23 22.39
CA PRO A 166 -7.05 -6.57 23.81
C PRO A 166 -5.60 -6.53 24.31
N ALA A 167 -5.44 -6.30 25.62
CA ALA A 167 -4.11 -6.25 26.24
C ALA A 167 -3.32 -7.54 25.94
N GLY A 168 -2.09 -7.40 25.45
CA GLY A 168 -1.21 -8.50 25.10
C GLY A 168 -1.45 -9.12 23.71
N VAL A 169 -2.52 -8.75 22.99
CA VAL A 169 -2.75 -9.19 21.61
C VAL A 169 -2.02 -8.26 20.63
N PRO A 170 -1.09 -8.78 19.83
CA PRO A 170 -0.35 -7.98 18.86
C PRO A 170 -1.23 -7.41 17.75
N LEU A 171 -1.02 -6.16 17.36
CA LEU A 171 -1.66 -5.55 16.20
C LEU A 171 -0.81 -5.77 14.95
N VAL A 172 -1.43 -6.26 13.89
CA VAL A 172 -0.81 -6.52 12.59
C VAL A 172 -1.57 -5.79 11.48
N CYS A 173 -0.85 -5.14 10.57
CA CYS A 173 -1.47 -4.31 9.54
C CYS A 173 -0.94 -4.59 8.14
N ASP A 174 -1.88 -4.77 7.17
CA ASP A 174 -1.62 -4.55 5.75
C ASP A 174 -1.81 -3.05 5.46
N CYS A 175 -0.72 -2.34 5.28
CA CYS A 175 -0.71 -0.92 4.91
C CYS A 175 -0.28 -0.70 3.45
N SER A 176 -0.44 -1.68 2.56
CA SER A 176 0.09 -1.63 1.19
C SER A 176 -0.35 -0.40 0.41
N SER A 177 -1.58 0.07 0.57
CA SER A 177 -2.11 1.16 -0.25
C SER A 177 -2.05 2.55 0.37
N ASP A 178 -1.69 2.65 1.64
CA ASP A 178 -1.45 3.90 2.36
C ASP A 178 -0.06 3.98 3.01
N PHE A 179 0.83 3.01 2.72
CA PHE A 179 2.20 2.99 3.21
C PHE A 179 2.93 4.29 2.87
N ILE A 180 3.56 4.93 3.85
CA ILE A 180 4.24 6.23 3.73
C ILE A 180 3.38 7.37 3.17
N SER A 181 2.05 7.31 3.31
CA SER A 181 1.12 8.37 2.87
C SER A 181 0.88 9.44 3.94
N HIS A 182 1.09 9.11 5.20
CA HIS A 182 0.94 9.95 6.38
C HIS A 182 1.78 9.41 7.55
N PRO A 183 2.02 10.21 8.60
CA PRO A 183 2.69 9.74 9.81
C PRO A 183 1.88 8.67 10.53
N ILE A 184 2.57 7.65 11.04
CA ILE A 184 2.00 6.61 11.91
C ILE A 184 2.93 6.40 13.12
N ASP A 185 2.38 5.91 14.22
CA ASP A 185 3.17 5.46 15.36
C ASP A 185 3.45 3.96 15.24
N VAL A 186 4.64 3.61 14.73
CA VAL A 186 5.05 2.21 14.52
C VAL A 186 5.04 1.41 15.83
N SER A 187 5.21 2.04 16.99
CA SER A 187 5.25 1.34 18.28
C SER A 187 3.92 0.66 18.65
N LYS A 188 2.81 1.08 18.07
CA LYS A 188 1.49 0.45 18.24
C LYS A 188 1.36 -0.90 17.55
N TYR A 189 2.22 -1.20 16.58
CA TYR A 189 2.12 -2.40 15.75
C TYR A 189 3.17 -3.45 16.14
N ALA A 190 2.77 -4.69 16.11
CA ALA A 190 3.70 -5.80 16.21
C ALA A 190 4.32 -6.16 14.86
N LEU A 191 3.55 -5.96 13.77
CA LEU A 191 4.01 -6.13 12.40
C LEU A 191 3.22 -5.25 11.43
N LEU A 192 3.94 -4.59 10.53
CA LEU A 192 3.41 -3.87 9.37
C LEU A 192 3.96 -4.51 8.10
N TYR A 193 3.14 -4.62 7.06
CA TYR A 193 3.64 -5.03 5.75
C TYR A 193 2.99 -4.24 4.61
N ALA A 194 3.74 -4.04 3.53
CA ALA A 194 3.29 -3.28 2.37
C ALA A 194 3.90 -3.81 1.07
N GLY A 195 3.06 -4.07 0.08
CA GLY A 195 3.54 -4.24 -1.30
C GLY A 195 3.99 -2.90 -1.87
N ALA A 196 5.24 -2.81 -2.33
CA ALA A 196 5.84 -1.54 -2.74
C ALA A 196 5.15 -0.89 -3.96
N GLN A 197 4.51 -1.65 -4.83
CA GLN A 197 3.97 -1.22 -6.13
C GLN A 197 2.88 -0.14 -6.08
N LYS A 198 2.49 0.32 -4.91
CA LYS A 198 1.49 1.38 -4.71
C LYS A 198 2.18 2.72 -4.39
N ASN A 199 2.72 2.88 -3.18
CA ASN A 199 3.35 4.11 -2.73
C ASN A 199 4.88 4.08 -2.63
N ALA A 200 5.49 2.91 -2.44
CA ALA A 200 6.89 2.80 -2.05
C ALA A 200 7.86 2.48 -3.19
N GLY A 201 7.36 2.10 -4.37
CA GLY A 201 8.24 1.74 -5.49
C GLY A 201 7.56 0.89 -6.57
N PRO A 202 8.34 0.13 -7.35
CA PRO A 202 7.82 -0.80 -8.35
C PRO A 202 7.31 -2.10 -7.72
N ALA A 203 6.64 -2.94 -8.53
CA ALA A 203 6.34 -4.32 -8.16
C ALA A 203 7.61 -5.13 -7.91
N GLY A 204 7.53 -6.13 -7.02
CA GLY A 204 8.60 -7.08 -6.72
C GLY A 204 9.13 -7.01 -5.28
N VAL A 205 8.96 -5.89 -4.58
CA VAL A 205 9.32 -5.75 -3.16
C VAL A 205 8.09 -5.73 -2.27
N THR A 206 8.19 -6.44 -1.15
CA THR A 206 7.28 -6.33 -0.01
C THR A 206 8.08 -5.84 1.18
N VAL A 207 7.75 -4.68 1.71
CA VAL A 207 8.34 -4.18 2.96
C VAL A 207 7.63 -4.87 4.12
N VAL A 208 8.39 -5.41 5.07
CA VAL A 208 7.88 -5.97 6.32
C VAL A 208 8.66 -5.33 7.48
N ILE A 209 7.94 -4.74 8.41
CA ILE A 209 8.48 -4.14 9.64
C ILE A 209 7.93 -4.95 10.78
N VAL A 210 8.78 -5.65 11.52
CA VAL A 210 8.38 -6.60 12.55
C VAL A 210 9.12 -6.35 13.85
N ARG A 211 8.41 -6.35 14.96
CA ARG A 211 8.98 -6.21 16.30
C ARG A 211 9.74 -7.47 16.70
N ASP A 212 10.88 -7.32 17.35
CA ASP A 212 11.83 -8.41 17.63
C ASP A 212 11.18 -9.60 18.39
N ASP A 213 10.28 -9.33 19.34
CA ASP A 213 9.58 -10.38 20.10
C ASP A 213 8.64 -11.24 19.24
N MET A 214 8.20 -10.73 18.09
CA MET A 214 7.40 -11.51 17.15
C MET A 214 8.22 -12.56 16.41
N LEU A 215 9.50 -12.33 16.18
CA LEU A 215 10.40 -13.28 15.53
C LEU A 215 10.61 -14.54 16.38
N GLU A 216 10.50 -14.43 17.70
CA GLU A 216 10.61 -15.59 18.62
C GLU A 216 9.39 -16.53 18.55
N ARG A 217 8.28 -16.10 17.92
CA ARG A 217 7.11 -16.94 17.69
C ARG A 217 7.25 -17.87 16.48
N THR A 218 8.22 -17.59 15.59
CA THR A 218 8.43 -18.37 14.36
C THR A 218 8.75 -19.84 14.67
N PRO A 219 7.98 -20.81 14.17
CA PRO A 219 8.24 -22.21 14.36
C PRO A 219 9.54 -22.66 13.68
N ALA A 220 10.30 -23.55 14.31
CA ALA A 220 11.60 -24.00 13.80
C ALA A 220 11.55 -24.85 12.50
N ASN A 221 10.37 -25.28 12.07
CA ASN A 221 10.19 -26.19 10.93
C ASN A 221 9.60 -25.52 9.69
N LEU A 222 9.60 -24.20 9.61
CA LEU A 222 9.16 -23.51 8.40
C LEU A 222 10.19 -23.65 7.27
N PRO A 223 9.75 -23.72 6.01
CA PRO A 223 10.64 -23.52 4.87
C PRO A 223 11.34 -22.18 4.97
N VAL A 224 12.64 -22.15 4.72
CA VAL A 224 13.50 -20.97 4.94
C VAL A 224 12.96 -19.67 4.34
N MET A 225 12.42 -19.74 3.12
CA MET A 225 11.88 -18.55 2.43
C MET A 225 10.55 -18.06 3.00
N LEU A 226 9.96 -18.77 3.95
CA LEU A 226 8.74 -18.41 4.68
C LEU A 226 9.00 -18.07 6.14
N ASP A 227 10.25 -18.13 6.60
CA ASP A 227 10.68 -17.95 7.97
C ASP A 227 11.17 -16.51 8.19
N TYR A 228 10.38 -15.69 8.89
CA TYR A 228 10.76 -14.30 9.20
C TYR A 228 12.05 -14.20 10.01
N LYS A 229 12.31 -15.12 10.94
CA LYS A 229 13.51 -15.09 11.78
C LYS A 229 14.78 -15.23 10.95
N THR A 230 14.80 -16.19 10.02
CA THR A 230 15.92 -16.41 9.09
C THR A 230 16.08 -15.24 8.11
N LEU A 231 14.99 -14.72 7.55
CA LEU A 231 15.02 -13.60 6.61
C LEU A 231 15.49 -12.31 7.30
N ALA A 232 15.05 -12.07 8.53
CA ALA A 232 15.51 -10.93 9.34
C ALA A 232 16.99 -11.03 9.72
N ALA A 233 17.43 -12.21 10.17
CA ALA A 233 18.82 -12.45 10.54
C ALA A 233 19.81 -12.25 9.37
N SER A 234 19.35 -12.48 8.14
CA SER A 234 20.14 -12.29 6.92
C SER A 234 20.01 -10.89 6.30
N GLY A 235 19.31 -9.94 6.96
CA GLY A 235 19.07 -8.60 6.42
C GLY A 235 18.38 -8.63 5.05
N SER A 236 17.44 -9.56 4.85
CA SER A 236 16.74 -9.81 3.58
C SER A 236 17.61 -10.41 2.46
N LEU A 237 18.86 -10.78 2.74
CA LEU A 237 19.83 -11.26 1.74
C LEU A 237 20.10 -12.77 1.86
N HIS A 238 19.15 -13.53 2.40
CA HIS A 238 19.28 -14.99 2.46
C HIS A 238 19.40 -15.60 1.05
N ASN A 239 18.58 -15.12 0.11
CA ASN A 239 18.68 -15.42 -1.32
C ASN A 239 18.97 -14.12 -2.11
N THR A 240 19.15 -14.22 -3.43
CA THR A 240 19.23 -13.05 -4.31
C THR A 240 17.91 -12.29 -4.29
N PRO A 241 17.90 -11.04 -3.78
CA PRO A 241 16.67 -10.24 -3.66
C PRO A 241 16.31 -9.58 -5.00
N PRO A 242 15.15 -8.94 -5.12
CA PRO A 242 14.81 -8.12 -6.28
C PRO A 242 15.61 -6.80 -6.27
N ALA A 243 16.92 -6.89 -6.57
CA ALA A 243 17.91 -5.83 -6.33
C ALA A 243 17.52 -4.48 -6.97
N PHE A 244 17.09 -4.48 -8.25
CA PHE A 244 16.65 -3.26 -8.93
C PHE A 244 15.41 -2.64 -8.27
N ALA A 245 14.46 -3.47 -7.82
CA ALA A 245 13.26 -2.97 -7.16
C ALA A 245 13.57 -2.38 -5.77
N ILE A 246 14.51 -2.94 -5.02
CA ILE A 246 14.99 -2.38 -3.74
C ILE A 246 15.72 -1.04 -3.98
N TYR A 247 16.54 -0.95 -5.03
CA TYR A 247 17.17 0.30 -5.44
C TYR A 247 16.12 1.39 -5.73
N MET A 248 15.06 1.07 -6.46
CA MET A 248 13.97 2.00 -6.74
C MET A 248 13.22 2.42 -5.47
N VAL A 249 12.95 1.48 -4.56
CA VAL A 249 12.34 1.75 -3.23
C VAL A 249 13.19 2.74 -2.43
N ARG A 250 14.52 2.56 -2.41
CA ARG A 250 15.45 3.53 -1.80
C ARG A 250 15.25 4.93 -2.39
N LEU A 251 15.20 5.05 -3.71
CA LEU A 251 15.02 6.35 -4.37
C LEU A 251 13.67 7.00 -4.00
N VAL A 252 12.62 6.21 -3.89
CA VAL A 252 11.29 6.70 -3.46
C VAL A 252 11.33 7.19 -2.01
N PHE A 253 12.00 6.48 -1.10
CA PHE A 253 12.15 6.96 0.28
C PHE A 253 12.96 8.25 0.36
N GLN A 254 14.03 8.38 -0.40
CA GLN A 254 14.80 9.62 -0.50
C GLN A 254 13.96 10.78 -1.06
N TRP A 255 13.17 10.51 -2.09
CA TRP A 255 12.22 11.48 -2.62
C TRP A 255 11.19 11.90 -1.56
N ALA A 256 10.63 10.96 -0.79
CA ALA A 256 9.67 11.28 0.28
C ALA A 256 10.29 12.17 1.38
N LYS A 257 11.53 11.92 1.76
CA LYS A 257 12.28 12.79 2.67
C LYS A 257 12.49 14.19 2.09
N LYS A 258 12.89 14.28 0.83
CA LYS A 258 13.07 15.56 0.10
C LYS A 258 11.78 16.36 -0.01
N MET A 259 10.63 15.69 -0.10
CA MET A 259 9.30 16.32 -0.09
C MET A 259 8.91 16.95 1.27
N GLY A 260 9.74 16.81 2.29
CA GLY A 260 9.50 17.30 3.64
C GLY A 260 8.94 16.24 4.61
N GLY A 261 9.06 14.96 4.25
CA GLY A 261 8.60 13.83 5.06
C GLY A 261 7.09 13.60 5.02
N LEU A 262 6.63 12.70 5.88
CA LEU A 262 5.26 12.19 5.79
C LEU A 262 4.18 13.23 6.12
N ALA A 263 4.45 14.19 7.00
CA ALA A 263 3.48 15.26 7.31
C ALA A 263 3.24 16.19 6.11
N ALA A 264 4.27 16.50 5.33
CA ALA A 264 4.12 17.28 4.11
C ALA A 264 3.40 16.49 3.01
N ILE A 265 3.72 15.20 2.88
CA ILE A 265 3.08 14.27 1.94
C ILE A 265 1.59 14.12 2.27
N GLU A 266 1.23 13.94 3.54
CA GLU A 266 -0.16 13.85 3.98
C GLU A 266 -0.97 15.09 3.58
N LYS A 267 -0.41 16.28 3.80
CA LYS A 267 -1.08 17.54 3.41
C LYS A 267 -1.41 17.56 1.92
N ILE A 268 -0.47 17.15 1.07
CA ILE A 268 -0.67 17.05 -0.38
C ILE A 268 -1.70 15.99 -0.72
N ASN A 269 -1.65 14.81 -0.07
CA ASN A 269 -2.59 13.72 -0.31
C ASN A 269 -4.02 14.12 0.07
N ARG A 270 -4.22 14.78 1.21
CA ARG A 270 -5.52 15.31 1.63
C ARG A 270 -6.05 16.35 0.67
N GLN A 271 -5.20 17.26 0.17
CA GLN A 271 -5.57 18.25 -0.84
C GLN A 271 -6.08 17.58 -2.13
N LYS A 272 -5.36 16.59 -2.66
CA LYS A 272 -5.77 15.85 -3.86
C LYS A 272 -7.10 15.11 -3.67
N ALA A 273 -7.24 14.43 -2.53
CA ALA A 273 -8.47 13.70 -2.19
C ALA A 273 -9.67 14.64 -2.08
N GLN A 274 -9.50 15.77 -1.39
CA GLN A 274 -10.56 16.77 -1.21
C GLN A 274 -11.05 17.35 -2.55
N LEU A 275 -10.15 17.63 -3.50
CA LEU A 275 -10.52 18.11 -4.84
C LEU A 275 -11.48 17.13 -5.53
N ILE A 276 -11.17 15.83 -5.51
CA ILE A 276 -11.97 14.82 -6.19
C ILE A 276 -13.28 14.55 -5.42
N TYR A 277 -13.24 14.47 -4.08
CA TYR A 277 -14.47 14.27 -3.29
C TYR A 277 -15.41 15.47 -3.43
N ASN A 278 -14.91 16.70 -3.47
CA ASN A 278 -15.77 17.86 -3.74
C ASN A 278 -16.48 17.73 -5.10
N ALA A 279 -15.76 17.31 -6.14
CA ALA A 279 -16.37 17.11 -7.46
C ALA A 279 -17.44 16.00 -7.46
N ILE A 280 -17.27 14.97 -6.64
CA ILE A 280 -18.28 13.92 -6.46
C ILE A 280 -19.49 14.46 -5.71
N ASP A 281 -19.28 15.09 -4.56
CA ASP A 281 -20.35 15.54 -3.65
C ASP A 281 -21.19 16.68 -4.24
N GLU A 282 -20.55 17.61 -5.00
CA GLU A 282 -21.20 18.73 -5.67
C GLU A 282 -21.89 18.32 -6.98
N SER A 283 -21.78 17.06 -7.42
CA SER A 283 -22.33 16.61 -8.71
C SER A 283 -23.85 16.41 -8.74
N GLY A 284 -24.55 16.66 -7.63
CA GLY A 284 -26.00 16.39 -7.54
C GLY A 284 -26.36 14.92 -7.72
N GLY A 285 -25.44 14.00 -7.40
CA GLY A 285 -25.65 12.55 -7.51
C GLY A 285 -25.27 11.95 -8.89
N PHE A 286 -24.76 12.75 -9.82
CA PHE A 286 -24.21 12.24 -11.06
C PHE A 286 -23.00 11.35 -10.81
N TYR A 287 -22.08 11.77 -9.94
CA TYR A 287 -21.04 10.91 -9.37
C TYR A 287 -21.45 10.48 -7.98
N ARG A 288 -21.29 9.20 -7.67
CA ARG A 288 -21.62 8.61 -6.37
C ARG A 288 -20.41 7.90 -5.79
N GLY A 289 -19.83 8.45 -4.73
CA GLY A 289 -18.74 7.81 -4.00
C GLY A 289 -19.18 6.49 -3.36
N HIS A 290 -18.26 5.56 -3.19
CA HIS A 290 -18.57 4.26 -2.56
C HIS A 290 -18.51 4.35 -1.04
N ALA A 291 -17.40 4.86 -0.49
CA ALA A 291 -17.19 4.93 0.94
C ALA A 291 -18.01 6.03 1.61
N LEU A 292 -18.45 5.77 2.83
CA LEU A 292 -19.09 6.77 3.70
C LEU A 292 -18.08 7.89 4.02
N PRO A 293 -18.53 9.14 4.20
CA PRO A 293 -17.64 10.29 4.36
C PRO A 293 -16.55 10.13 5.43
N GLU A 294 -16.90 9.52 6.57
CA GLU A 294 -16.00 9.29 7.71
C GLU A 294 -14.94 8.22 7.48
N ALA A 295 -15.08 7.40 6.43
CA ALA A 295 -14.17 6.31 6.09
C ALA A 295 -13.50 6.49 4.72
N ARG A 296 -13.63 7.65 4.09
CA ARG A 296 -13.10 7.94 2.74
C ARG A 296 -11.59 7.91 2.70
N SER A 297 -11.04 7.08 1.83
CA SER A 297 -9.60 6.99 1.59
C SER A 297 -9.03 8.25 0.95
N ILE A 298 -7.83 8.66 1.38
CA ILE A 298 -7.05 9.70 0.71
C ILE A 298 -6.16 9.17 -0.42
N MET A 299 -6.19 7.84 -0.65
CA MET A 299 -5.36 7.15 -1.64
C MET A 299 -6.17 6.56 -2.81
N ASN A 300 -7.36 6.02 -2.53
CA ASN A 300 -8.17 5.32 -3.52
C ASN A 300 -9.62 5.79 -3.46
N ILE A 301 -10.10 6.41 -4.50
CA ILE A 301 -11.43 7.03 -4.57
C ILE A 301 -12.29 6.30 -5.60
N PRO A 302 -13.03 5.25 -5.19
CA PRO A 302 -14.00 4.60 -6.07
C PRO A 302 -15.30 5.40 -6.14
N PHE A 303 -15.89 5.48 -7.35
CA PHE A 303 -17.15 6.14 -7.59
C PHE A 303 -17.90 5.51 -8.77
N ARG A 304 -19.20 5.76 -8.84
CA ARG A 304 -20.10 5.29 -9.90
C ARG A 304 -20.68 6.47 -10.67
N LEU A 305 -21.00 6.23 -11.93
CA LEU A 305 -21.84 7.10 -12.75
C LEU A 305 -23.28 6.54 -12.82
N PRO A 306 -24.24 7.26 -13.43
CA PRO A 306 -25.65 6.82 -13.50
C PRO A 306 -25.84 5.47 -14.20
N SER A 307 -25.02 5.13 -15.19
CA SER A 307 -25.08 3.84 -15.89
C SER A 307 -23.70 3.31 -16.26
N GLU A 308 -23.61 1.99 -16.54
CA GLU A 308 -22.37 1.34 -16.97
C GLU A 308 -21.90 1.84 -18.35
N GLU A 309 -22.83 2.23 -19.24
CA GLU A 309 -22.50 2.84 -20.54
C GLU A 309 -21.80 4.18 -20.38
N LEU A 310 -22.24 5.00 -19.39
CA LEU A 310 -21.57 6.24 -19.03
C LEU A 310 -20.21 6.00 -18.39
N GLU A 311 -20.06 4.95 -17.57
CA GLU A 311 -18.76 4.56 -16.99
C GLU A 311 -17.75 4.17 -18.09
N ASP A 312 -18.18 3.37 -19.05
CA ASP A 312 -17.33 2.99 -20.20
C ASP A 312 -16.98 4.19 -21.09
N THR A 313 -17.94 5.10 -21.32
CA THR A 313 -17.72 6.34 -22.09
C THR A 313 -16.75 7.26 -21.35
N PHE A 314 -16.94 7.43 -20.03
CA PHE A 314 -16.04 8.21 -19.17
C PHE A 314 -14.59 7.67 -19.25
N ALA A 315 -14.40 6.37 -19.10
CA ALA A 315 -13.07 5.75 -19.18
C ALA A 315 -12.39 5.96 -20.53
N LYS A 316 -13.17 5.85 -21.65
CA LYS A 316 -12.67 6.07 -23.01
C LYS A 316 -12.32 7.55 -23.27
N GLU A 317 -13.16 8.47 -22.84
CA GLU A 317 -12.92 9.92 -23.02
C GLU A 317 -11.78 10.40 -22.10
N ALA A 318 -11.70 9.94 -20.84
CA ALA A 318 -10.61 10.23 -19.94
C ALA A 318 -9.25 9.81 -20.53
N LYS A 319 -9.18 8.62 -21.13
CA LYS A 319 -7.95 8.15 -21.80
C LYS A 319 -7.51 9.08 -22.94
N LYS A 320 -8.43 9.69 -23.68
CA LYS A 320 -8.10 10.67 -24.73
C LYS A 320 -7.57 11.99 -24.17
N ASN A 321 -7.84 12.27 -22.90
CA ASN A 321 -7.36 13.43 -22.15
C ASN A 321 -6.15 13.11 -21.26
N ASP A 322 -5.38 12.06 -21.57
CA ASP A 322 -4.19 11.63 -20.83
C ASP A 322 -4.47 11.20 -19.37
N LEU A 323 -5.72 10.89 -19.01
CA LEU A 323 -6.12 10.38 -17.69
C LEU A 323 -6.31 8.88 -17.77
N ILE A 324 -5.31 8.12 -17.30
CA ILE A 324 -5.22 6.67 -17.51
C ILE A 324 -5.53 5.90 -16.22
N GLY A 325 -6.16 4.72 -16.35
CA GLY A 325 -6.31 3.76 -15.24
C GLY A 325 -7.50 4.03 -14.33
N LEU A 326 -8.49 4.81 -14.79
CA LEU A 326 -9.67 5.19 -14.00
C LEU A 326 -10.75 4.10 -13.90
N LYS A 327 -10.70 3.03 -14.70
CA LYS A 327 -11.70 1.95 -14.63
C LYS A 327 -11.61 1.23 -13.28
N GLY A 328 -12.74 1.02 -12.63
CA GLY A 328 -12.83 0.32 -11.34
C GLY A 328 -12.43 -1.14 -11.42
N HIS A 329 -12.30 -1.79 -10.25
CA HIS A 329 -11.95 -3.20 -10.20
C HIS A 329 -13.09 -4.05 -10.79
N ARG A 330 -12.73 -5.10 -11.54
CA ARG A 330 -13.69 -6.01 -12.23
C ARG A 330 -14.77 -6.60 -11.32
N SER A 331 -14.52 -6.74 -10.02
CA SER A 331 -15.47 -7.30 -9.06
C SER A 331 -16.53 -6.32 -8.57
N VAL A 332 -16.31 -5.01 -8.69
CA VAL A 332 -17.21 -3.96 -8.20
C VAL A 332 -17.66 -2.99 -9.31
N GLY A 333 -16.97 -2.98 -10.46
CA GLY A 333 -17.25 -2.06 -11.56
C GLY A 333 -16.94 -0.60 -11.22
N GLY A 334 -17.58 0.32 -11.94
CA GLY A 334 -17.43 1.74 -11.72
C GLY A 334 -16.09 2.32 -12.12
N MET A 335 -15.77 3.43 -11.50
CA MET A 335 -14.53 4.17 -11.68
C MET A 335 -13.73 4.14 -10.38
N ARG A 336 -12.39 4.30 -10.48
CA ARG A 336 -11.54 4.48 -9.31
C ARG A 336 -10.35 5.37 -9.64
N ALA A 337 -10.22 6.48 -8.95
CA ALA A 337 -9.02 7.30 -9.00
C ALA A 337 -8.06 6.88 -7.87
N SER A 338 -6.93 6.26 -8.23
CA SER A 338 -5.85 5.99 -7.28
C SER A 338 -4.85 7.14 -7.33
N ILE A 339 -4.74 7.90 -6.25
CA ILE A 339 -4.00 9.15 -6.17
C ILE A 339 -2.83 9.08 -5.20
N TYR A 340 -2.07 7.98 -5.28
CA TYR A 340 -0.91 7.74 -4.43
C TYR A 340 0.06 8.93 -4.38
N ASN A 341 1.07 8.85 -3.54
CA ASN A 341 2.00 9.95 -3.27
C ASN A 341 2.58 10.61 -4.53
N ALA A 342 2.92 9.82 -5.56
CA ALA A 342 3.51 10.32 -6.81
C ALA A 342 2.50 11.01 -7.75
N MET A 343 1.18 10.87 -7.53
CA MET A 343 0.19 11.64 -8.25
C MET A 343 0.28 13.10 -7.82
N THR A 344 0.42 13.99 -8.78
CA THR A 344 0.50 15.45 -8.52
C THR A 344 -0.86 16.06 -8.22
N VAL A 345 -0.86 17.23 -7.55
CA VAL A 345 -2.07 18.05 -7.38
C VAL A 345 -2.67 18.41 -8.75
N GLN A 346 -1.82 18.77 -9.71
CA GLN A 346 -2.24 19.03 -11.08
C GLN A 346 -3.00 17.85 -11.70
N GLY A 347 -2.55 16.61 -11.47
CA GLY A 347 -3.26 15.44 -11.98
C GLY A 347 -4.67 15.28 -11.39
N ALA A 348 -4.84 15.60 -10.10
CA ALA A 348 -6.17 15.64 -9.48
C ALA A 348 -7.04 16.77 -10.04
N GLU A 349 -6.47 17.95 -10.26
CA GLU A 349 -7.16 19.11 -10.87
C GLU A 349 -7.62 18.80 -12.30
N GLU A 350 -6.78 18.18 -13.12
CA GLU A 350 -7.16 17.81 -14.50
C GLU A 350 -8.27 16.73 -14.49
N LEU A 351 -8.23 15.79 -13.55
CA LEU A 351 -9.34 14.84 -13.38
C LEU A 351 -10.63 15.56 -13.01
N VAL A 352 -10.60 16.47 -12.04
CA VAL A 352 -11.78 17.25 -11.61
C VAL A 352 -12.34 18.10 -12.74
N LYS A 353 -11.49 18.76 -13.50
CA LYS A 353 -11.88 19.53 -14.70
C LYS A 353 -12.61 18.61 -15.70
N PHE A 354 -12.02 17.47 -16.02
CA PHE A 354 -12.62 16.48 -16.91
C PHE A 354 -13.97 15.98 -16.36
N MET A 355 -14.08 15.67 -15.06
CA MET A 355 -15.34 15.26 -14.43
C MET A 355 -16.44 16.30 -14.63
N LYS A 356 -16.15 17.59 -14.37
CA LYS A 356 -17.12 18.68 -14.53
C LYS A 356 -17.57 18.86 -15.99
N GLU A 357 -16.64 18.81 -16.93
CA GLU A 357 -16.94 18.89 -18.37
C GLU A 357 -17.77 17.69 -18.84
N PHE A 358 -17.42 16.48 -18.40
CA PHE A 358 -18.14 15.25 -18.72
C PHE A 358 -19.58 15.28 -18.19
N GLN A 359 -19.75 15.70 -16.93
CA GLN A 359 -21.09 15.86 -16.33
C GLN A 359 -21.94 16.87 -17.09
N LYS A 360 -21.38 18.05 -17.44
CA LYS A 360 -22.11 19.08 -18.21
C LYS A 360 -22.61 18.57 -19.56
N LYS A 361 -21.89 17.60 -20.16
CA LYS A 361 -22.22 17.03 -21.47
C LYS A 361 -23.24 15.90 -21.39
N ASN A 362 -23.25 15.13 -20.30
CA ASN A 362 -23.94 13.85 -20.18
C ASN A 362 -24.90 13.77 -18.98
N GLY A 363 -25.01 14.81 -18.16
CA GLY A 363 -25.87 14.92 -16.98
C GLY A 363 -27.17 15.66 -17.19
#